data_bc95050f62052c63739e776f961a4688
#
_entry.id   bc95050f62052c63739e776f961a4688
#
_cell.length_a   1.000
_cell.length_b   1.000
_cell.length_c   1.000
_cell.angle_alpha   90.00
_cell.angle_beta   90.00
_cell.angle_gamma   90.00
#
_symmetry.space_group_name_H-M   'P 1'
#
loop_
_entity.id
_entity.type
_entity.pdbx_description
1 polymer ?
#
loop_
_entity_poly.entity_id
_entity_poly.type
_entity_poly.pdbx_seq_one_letter_code
_entity_poly.pdbx_strand_id
1 'polypeptide(L)'
;SFLAWLAGYLLNIAVVGTIRGLRADVEAKIHRLPLRYYDSTPRGDLLSRVTNDLDNLSQSLQQTISQFLNSVLTVIALLVVMIWISPLLALIAVVTVPLAFVATAFIAKRSKPHFMSQWASTGALNAQVEEAFTGHELVKAFGRQAEIEATFDERNEKLYQSSWRAQFISGAIMPTIMFLGNLNYVALSLIHISEPTRPY
;
A
#
# COMPACT_ATOMS: atom_id res chain seq x y z
N SER A 1 11.19 -10.81 23.78
CA SER A 1 12.32 -11.10 22.85
C SER A 1 12.30 -12.53 22.32
N PHE A 2 12.08 -13.58 23.15
CA PHE A 2 12.03 -14.99 22.68
C PHE A 2 10.85 -15.26 21.73
N LEU A 3 9.66 -14.76 22.05
CA LEU A 3 8.47 -14.92 21.20
C LEU A 3 8.65 -14.26 19.84
N ALA A 4 9.27 -13.08 19.78
CA ALA A 4 9.54 -12.40 18.52
C ALA A 4 10.57 -13.16 17.66
N TRP A 5 11.59 -13.72 18.30
CA TRP A 5 12.57 -14.57 17.62
C TRP A 5 11.92 -15.84 17.06
N LEU A 6 11.11 -16.53 17.87
CA LEU A 6 10.40 -17.75 17.47
C LEU A 6 9.41 -17.47 16.33
N ALA A 7 8.65 -16.37 16.42
CA ALA A 7 7.75 -15.94 15.38
C ALA A 7 8.50 -15.65 14.07
N GLY A 8 9.63 -14.94 14.12
CA GLY A 8 10.48 -14.67 12.96
C GLY A 8 11.06 -15.95 12.33
N TYR A 9 11.46 -16.91 13.17
CA TYR A 9 11.98 -18.20 12.70
C TYR A 9 10.91 -19.01 11.94
N LEU A 10 9.72 -19.19 12.55
CA LEU A 10 8.61 -19.93 11.94
C LEU A 10 8.14 -19.26 10.65
N LEU A 11 8.10 -17.93 10.64
CA LEU A 11 7.71 -17.14 9.49
C LEU A 11 8.71 -17.31 8.34
N ASN A 12 10.01 -17.28 8.65
CA ASN A 12 11.03 -17.48 7.63
C ASN A 12 10.88 -18.87 6.97
N ILE A 13 10.68 -19.92 7.74
CA ILE A 13 10.43 -21.26 7.21
C ILE A 13 9.20 -21.28 6.30
N ALA A 14 8.10 -20.68 6.73
CA ALA A 14 6.87 -20.65 5.95
C ALA A 14 7.04 -19.86 4.63
N VAL A 15 7.65 -18.67 4.68
CA VAL A 15 7.88 -17.83 3.49
C VAL A 15 8.84 -18.51 2.51
N VAL A 16 9.97 -19.03 3.00
CA VAL A 16 10.95 -19.72 2.15
C VAL A 16 10.33 -20.98 1.52
N GLY A 17 9.53 -21.75 2.29
CA GLY A 17 8.79 -22.89 1.76
C GLY A 17 7.79 -22.52 0.66
N THR A 18 7.03 -21.45 0.87
CA THR A 18 6.07 -20.92 -0.12
C THR A 18 6.78 -20.46 -1.40
N ILE A 19 7.88 -19.70 -1.26
CA ILE A 19 8.65 -19.23 -2.41
C ILE A 19 9.30 -20.38 -3.18
N ARG A 20 9.79 -21.40 -2.48
CA ARG A 20 10.31 -22.62 -3.13
C ARG A 20 9.21 -23.30 -3.97
N GLY A 21 8.00 -23.44 -3.42
CA GLY A 21 6.85 -23.98 -4.17
C GLY A 21 6.52 -23.11 -5.39
N LEU A 22 6.45 -21.79 -5.21
CA LEU A 22 6.15 -20.86 -6.29
C LEU A 22 7.19 -20.89 -7.41
N ARG A 23 8.48 -20.99 -7.07
CA ARG A 23 9.56 -21.18 -8.08
C ARG A 23 9.37 -22.46 -8.90
N ALA A 24 9.05 -23.57 -8.22
CA ALA A 24 8.79 -24.85 -8.89
C ALA A 24 7.56 -24.77 -9.82
N ASP A 25 6.49 -24.10 -9.38
CA ASP A 25 5.28 -23.91 -10.17
C ASP A 25 5.55 -23.03 -11.42
N VAL A 26 6.31 -21.95 -11.25
CA VAL A 26 6.71 -21.07 -12.36
C VAL A 26 7.59 -21.81 -13.35
N GLU A 27 8.58 -22.57 -12.89
CA GLU A 27 9.43 -23.39 -13.73
C GLU A 27 8.63 -24.43 -14.52
N ALA A 28 7.74 -25.16 -13.83
CA ALA A 28 6.85 -26.13 -14.49
C ALA A 28 5.91 -25.45 -15.50
N LYS A 29 5.45 -24.22 -15.21
CA LYS A 29 4.61 -23.45 -16.14
C LYS A 29 5.41 -23.03 -17.38
N ILE A 30 6.62 -22.55 -17.22
CA ILE A 30 7.50 -22.17 -18.32
C ILE A 30 7.72 -23.34 -19.27
N HIS A 31 8.03 -24.53 -18.78
CA HIS A 31 8.21 -25.71 -19.60
C HIS A 31 6.95 -26.16 -20.37
N ARG A 32 5.76 -25.73 -19.95
CA ARG A 32 4.48 -26.02 -20.64
C ARG A 32 4.03 -24.93 -21.60
N LEU A 33 4.73 -23.80 -21.67
CA LEU A 33 4.36 -22.72 -22.60
C LEU A 33 4.62 -23.13 -24.04
N PRO A 34 3.73 -22.77 -24.98
CA PRO A 34 3.93 -23.05 -26.40
C PRO A 34 5.10 -22.24 -26.97
N LEU A 35 5.82 -22.79 -27.96
CA LEU A 35 6.94 -22.12 -28.61
C LEU A 35 6.61 -20.72 -29.12
N ARG A 36 5.39 -20.51 -29.60
CA ARG A 36 4.91 -19.19 -30.04
C ARG A 36 5.04 -18.10 -28.95
N TYR A 37 4.91 -18.48 -27.68
CA TYR A 37 5.08 -17.53 -26.57
C TYR A 37 6.55 -17.11 -26.41
N TYR A 38 7.47 -18.05 -26.59
CA TYR A 38 8.92 -17.76 -26.55
C TYR A 38 9.37 -16.91 -27.73
N ASP A 39 8.77 -17.10 -28.89
CA ASP A 39 9.10 -16.33 -30.09
C ASP A 39 8.56 -14.89 -30.01
N SER A 40 7.45 -14.69 -29.27
CA SER A 40 6.81 -13.37 -29.12
C SER A 40 7.26 -12.59 -27.89
N THR A 41 8.02 -13.20 -26.98
CA THR A 41 8.42 -12.57 -25.72
C THR A 41 9.94 -12.50 -25.62
N PRO A 42 10.54 -11.33 -25.36
CA PRO A 42 11.98 -11.20 -25.15
C PRO A 42 12.46 -12.13 -24.04
N ARG A 43 13.54 -12.88 -24.31
CA ARG A 43 14.10 -13.84 -23.33
C ARG A 43 14.51 -13.18 -22.01
N GLY A 44 14.95 -11.91 -22.08
CA GLY A 44 15.28 -11.12 -20.89
C GLY A 44 14.09 -10.89 -19.97
N ASP A 45 12.90 -10.64 -20.52
CA ASP A 45 11.67 -10.45 -19.75
C ASP A 45 11.25 -11.73 -19.03
N LEU A 46 11.34 -12.87 -19.71
CA LEU A 46 11.04 -14.17 -19.09
C LEU A 46 12.00 -14.46 -17.94
N LEU A 47 13.29 -14.25 -18.15
CA LEU A 47 14.30 -14.47 -17.12
C LEU A 47 14.11 -13.52 -15.95
N SER A 48 13.81 -12.24 -16.22
CA SER A 48 13.52 -11.24 -15.17
C SER A 48 12.33 -11.63 -14.31
N ARG A 49 11.25 -12.14 -14.91
CA ARG A 49 10.07 -12.62 -14.15
C ARG A 49 10.38 -13.81 -13.24
N VAL A 50 11.22 -14.72 -13.70
CA VAL A 50 11.60 -15.94 -12.93
C VAL A 50 12.60 -15.64 -11.82
N THR A 51 13.42 -14.61 -11.99
CA THR A 51 14.45 -14.23 -11.01
C THR A 51 13.99 -13.01 -10.20
N ASN A 52 13.99 -11.84 -10.81
CA ASN A 52 13.79 -10.58 -10.12
C ASN A 52 12.38 -10.44 -9.52
N ASP A 53 11.33 -10.81 -10.27
CA ASP A 53 9.97 -10.68 -9.78
C ASP A 53 9.67 -11.63 -8.62
N LEU A 54 10.21 -12.87 -8.68
CA LEU A 54 10.07 -13.82 -7.57
C LEU A 54 10.89 -13.40 -6.35
N ASP A 55 12.07 -12.81 -6.53
CA ASP A 55 12.87 -12.31 -5.41
C ASP A 55 12.21 -11.07 -4.78
N ASN A 56 11.68 -10.15 -5.57
CA ASN A 56 10.90 -9.01 -5.10
C ASN A 56 9.63 -9.46 -4.35
N LEU A 57 8.94 -10.48 -4.87
CA LEU A 57 7.77 -11.07 -4.20
C LEU A 57 8.17 -11.70 -2.86
N SER A 58 9.30 -12.44 -2.83
CA SER A 58 9.83 -13.04 -1.60
C SER A 58 10.11 -11.98 -0.53
N GLN A 59 10.82 -10.92 -0.89
CA GLN A 59 11.13 -9.81 0.01
C GLN A 59 9.86 -9.11 0.51
N SER A 60 8.94 -8.81 -0.40
CA SER A 60 7.67 -8.14 -0.06
C SER A 60 6.81 -9.00 0.86
N LEU A 61 6.70 -10.30 0.62
CA LEU A 61 5.99 -11.23 1.48
C LEU A 61 6.64 -11.30 2.86
N GLN A 62 7.96 -11.48 2.92
CA GLN A 62 8.68 -11.56 4.19
C GLN A 62 8.51 -10.28 5.01
N GLN A 63 8.67 -9.11 4.39
CA GLN A 63 8.49 -7.82 5.05
C GLN A 63 7.05 -7.61 5.53
N THR A 64 6.07 -7.85 4.66
CA THR A 64 4.65 -7.63 4.96
C THR A 64 4.17 -8.55 6.09
N ILE A 65 4.50 -9.86 6.01
CA ILE A 65 4.06 -10.82 7.01
C ILE A 65 4.78 -10.57 8.36
N SER A 66 6.09 -10.23 8.33
CA SER A 66 6.83 -9.86 9.54
C SER A 66 6.23 -8.64 10.21
N GLN A 67 5.93 -7.59 9.43
CA GLN A 67 5.30 -6.38 9.94
C GLN A 67 3.91 -6.67 10.53
N PHE A 68 3.10 -7.46 9.83
CA PHE A 68 1.78 -7.86 10.29
C PHE A 68 1.83 -8.61 11.62
N LEU A 69 2.69 -9.63 11.73
CA LEU A 69 2.85 -10.40 12.97
C LEU A 69 3.35 -9.55 14.12
N ASN A 70 4.36 -8.70 13.88
CA ASN A 70 4.86 -7.79 14.91
C ASN A 70 3.77 -6.82 15.37
N SER A 71 2.97 -6.29 14.46
CA SER A 71 1.85 -5.41 14.79
C SER A 71 0.79 -6.12 15.63
N VAL A 72 0.39 -7.34 15.23
CA VAL A 72 -0.60 -8.15 15.95
C VAL A 72 -0.10 -8.49 17.35
N LEU A 73 1.15 -8.98 17.46
CA LEU A 73 1.76 -9.30 18.76
C LEU A 73 1.86 -8.08 19.68
N THR A 74 2.24 -6.93 19.12
CA THR A 74 2.31 -5.66 19.86
C THR A 74 0.94 -5.25 20.37
N VAL A 75 -0.10 -5.30 19.52
CA VAL A 75 -1.48 -4.95 19.92
C VAL A 75 -1.97 -5.89 21.01
N ILE A 76 -1.77 -7.21 20.87
CA ILE A 76 -2.16 -8.19 21.91
C ILE A 76 -1.42 -7.93 23.22
N ALA A 77 -0.10 -7.73 23.16
CA ALA A 77 0.70 -7.48 24.35
C ALA A 77 0.25 -6.19 25.07
N LEU A 78 0.01 -5.11 24.32
CA LEU A 78 -0.49 -3.86 24.88
C LEU A 78 -1.88 -4.03 25.51
N LEU A 79 -2.80 -4.74 24.85
CA LEU A 79 -4.14 -5.00 25.39
C LEU A 79 -4.08 -5.79 26.68
N VAL A 80 -3.24 -6.84 26.75
CA VAL A 80 -3.06 -7.64 27.98
C VAL A 80 -2.55 -6.77 29.12
N VAL A 81 -1.53 -5.96 28.88
CA VAL A 81 -0.99 -5.03 29.88
C VAL A 81 -2.03 -3.99 30.31
N MET A 82 -2.79 -3.43 29.36
CA MET A 82 -3.84 -2.45 29.66
C MET A 82 -4.98 -3.06 30.49
N ILE A 83 -5.41 -4.28 30.18
CA ILE A 83 -6.44 -5.01 30.97
C ILE A 83 -5.94 -5.23 32.39
N TRP A 84 -4.67 -5.55 32.55
CA TRP A 84 -4.06 -5.81 33.88
C TRP A 84 -3.94 -4.54 34.74
N ILE A 85 -3.61 -3.41 34.11
CA ILE A 85 -3.48 -2.10 34.80
C ILE A 85 -4.88 -1.51 35.07
N SER A 86 -5.73 -1.42 34.05
CA SER A 86 -7.07 -0.85 34.14
C SER A 86 -7.97 -1.35 33.01
N PRO A 87 -9.01 -2.15 33.34
CA PRO A 87 -9.97 -2.64 32.34
C PRO A 87 -10.69 -1.51 31.59
N LEU A 88 -10.88 -0.35 32.26
CA LEU A 88 -11.54 0.82 31.66
C LEU A 88 -10.67 1.42 30.52
N LEU A 89 -9.34 1.51 30.73
CA LEU A 89 -8.42 1.95 29.69
C LEU A 89 -8.40 1.01 28.49
N ALA A 90 -8.44 -0.30 28.75
CA ALA A 90 -8.52 -1.31 27.71
C ALA A 90 -9.81 -1.20 26.88
N LEU A 91 -10.95 -0.92 27.53
CA LEU A 91 -12.23 -0.72 26.85
C LEU A 91 -12.19 0.47 25.89
N ILE A 92 -11.60 1.59 26.33
CA ILE A 92 -11.46 2.79 25.47
C ILE A 92 -10.59 2.47 24.25
N ALA A 93 -9.46 1.79 24.44
CA ALA A 93 -8.59 1.40 23.33
C ALA A 93 -9.31 0.46 22.34
N VAL A 94 -10.04 -0.54 22.85
CA VAL A 94 -10.82 -1.48 22.03
C VAL A 94 -11.91 -0.79 21.22
N VAL A 95 -12.49 0.30 21.70
CA VAL A 95 -13.48 1.10 20.94
C VAL A 95 -12.79 2.03 19.94
N THR A 96 -11.70 2.67 20.33
CA THR A 96 -11.02 3.67 19.49
C THR A 96 -10.34 3.04 18.26
N VAL A 97 -9.75 1.85 18.39
CA VAL A 97 -9.06 1.18 17.29
C VAL A 97 -10.02 0.82 16.14
N PRO A 98 -11.18 0.15 16.37
CA PRO A 98 -12.16 -0.07 15.31
C PRO A 98 -12.70 1.23 14.70
N LEU A 99 -12.92 2.26 15.50
CA LEU A 99 -13.39 3.56 15.03
C LEU A 99 -12.38 4.19 14.05
N ALA A 100 -11.09 4.16 14.39
CA ALA A 100 -10.02 4.62 13.51
C ALA A 100 -9.94 3.79 12.21
N PHE A 101 -10.14 2.48 12.31
CA PHE A 101 -10.18 1.60 11.15
C PHE A 101 -11.35 1.92 10.22
N VAL A 102 -12.56 2.09 10.76
CA VAL A 102 -13.75 2.44 9.99
C VAL A 102 -13.60 3.80 9.32
N ALA A 103 -13.08 4.81 10.04
CA ALA A 103 -12.83 6.13 9.49
C ALA A 103 -11.81 6.06 8.34
N THR A 104 -10.71 5.35 8.52
CA THR A 104 -9.68 5.16 7.48
C THR A 104 -10.24 4.40 6.28
N ALA A 105 -10.99 3.32 6.50
CA ALA A 105 -11.61 2.54 5.43
C ALA A 105 -12.62 3.38 4.61
N PHE A 106 -13.38 4.24 5.29
CA PHE A 106 -14.32 5.16 4.63
C PHE A 106 -13.57 6.16 3.73
N ILE A 107 -12.51 6.79 4.22
CA ILE A 107 -11.70 7.73 3.45
C ILE A 107 -11.03 7.01 2.27
N ALA A 108 -10.44 5.82 2.50
CA ALA A 108 -9.81 5.01 1.46
C ALA A 108 -10.80 4.60 0.36
N LYS A 109 -12.01 4.18 0.74
CA LYS A 109 -13.09 3.87 -0.21
C LYS A 109 -13.47 5.09 -1.05
N ARG A 110 -13.50 6.28 -0.45
CA ARG A 110 -13.84 7.52 -1.14
C ARG A 110 -12.72 8.02 -2.06
N SER A 111 -11.46 7.81 -1.72
CA SER A 111 -10.31 8.22 -2.55
C SER A 111 -10.02 7.25 -3.70
N LYS A 112 -10.36 5.97 -3.58
CA LYS A 112 -10.09 4.93 -4.59
C LYS A 112 -10.46 5.32 -6.03
N PRO A 113 -11.69 5.81 -6.34
CA PRO A 113 -12.05 6.18 -7.71
C PRO A 113 -11.19 7.31 -8.27
N HIS A 114 -10.73 8.23 -7.43
CA HIS A 114 -9.86 9.33 -7.85
C HIS A 114 -8.44 8.84 -8.16
N PHE A 115 -7.90 7.88 -7.39
CA PHE A 115 -6.64 7.21 -7.72
C PHE A 115 -6.73 6.42 -9.03
N MET A 116 -7.83 5.71 -9.26
CA MET A 116 -8.04 5.00 -10.54
C MET A 116 -8.07 5.99 -11.73
N SER A 117 -8.74 7.14 -11.57
CA SER A 117 -8.75 8.21 -12.57
C SER A 117 -7.35 8.81 -12.78
N GLN A 118 -6.59 9.03 -11.70
CA GLN A 118 -5.22 9.53 -11.78
C GLN A 118 -4.33 8.58 -12.58
N TRP A 119 -4.37 7.28 -12.30
CA TRP A 119 -3.57 6.28 -13.04
C TRP A 119 -3.94 6.23 -14.51
N ALA A 120 -5.24 6.26 -14.83
CA ALA A 120 -5.70 6.30 -16.22
C ALA A 120 -5.22 7.58 -16.93
N SER A 121 -5.31 8.73 -16.27
CA SER A 121 -4.83 10.01 -16.83
C SER A 121 -3.32 10.03 -17.01
N THR A 122 -2.56 9.44 -16.06
CA THR A 122 -1.09 9.29 -16.18
C THR A 122 -0.73 8.42 -17.39
N GLY A 123 -1.42 7.29 -17.57
CA GLY A 123 -1.21 6.42 -18.74
C GLY A 123 -1.51 7.13 -20.05
N ALA A 124 -2.61 7.90 -20.12
CA ALA A 124 -2.99 8.64 -21.31
C ALA A 124 -2.00 9.77 -21.64
N LEU A 125 -1.45 10.45 -20.60
CA LEU A 125 -0.45 11.49 -20.79
C LEU A 125 0.88 10.89 -21.27
N ASN A 126 1.33 9.78 -20.65
CA ASN A 126 2.56 9.12 -21.06
C ASN A 126 2.49 8.62 -22.50
N ALA A 127 1.37 8.02 -22.90
CA ALA A 127 1.16 7.58 -24.29
C ALA A 127 1.25 8.74 -25.29
N GLN A 128 0.70 9.91 -24.94
CA GLN A 128 0.82 11.11 -25.78
C GLN A 128 2.25 11.61 -25.87
N VAL A 129 2.98 11.63 -24.76
CA VAL A 129 4.40 12.03 -24.74
C VAL A 129 5.20 11.11 -25.65
N GLU A 130 5.00 9.79 -25.56
CA GLU A 130 5.66 8.79 -26.41
C GLU A 130 5.32 9.00 -27.91
N GLU A 131 4.04 9.24 -28.22
CA GLU A 131 3.58 9.54 -29.59
C GLU A 131 4.23 10.84 -30.13
N ALA A 132 4.26 11.90 -29.31
CA ALA A 132 4.89 13.16 -29.69
C ALA A 132 6.40 13.04 -29.91
N PHE A 133 7.10 12.23 -29.10
CA PHE A 133 8.52 11.94 -29.28
C PHE A 133 8.78 11.14 -30.55
N THR A 134 8.00 10.07 -30.77
CA THR A 134 8.17 9.21 -31.95
C THR A 134 7.81 9.95 -33.24
N GLY A 135 6.79 10.82 -33.20
CA GLY A 135 6.34 11.63 -34.34
C GLY A 135 6.99 13.00 -34.46
N HIS A 136 8.04 13.31 -33.69
CA HIS A 136 8.59 14.67 -33.56
C HIS A 136 8.98 15.32 -34.91
N GLU A 137 9.59 14.55 -35.80
CA GLU A 137 9.97 15.05 -37.14
C GLU A 137 8.72 15.44 -37.96
N LEU A 138 7.68 14.62 -37.91
CA LEU A 138 6.42 14.90 -38.61
C LEU A 138 5.71 16.12 -38.03
N VAL A 139 5.66 16.22 -36.69
CA VAL A 139 5.08 17.38 -36.01
C VAL A 139 5.75 18.66 -36.43
N LYS A 140 7.10 18.68 -36.53
CA LYS A 140 7.85 19.84 -37.04
C LYS A 140 7.62 20.11 -38.51
N ALA A 141 7.65 19.06 -39.33
CA ALA A 141 7.47 19.23 -40.78
C ALA A 141 6.11 19.79 -41.16
N PHE A 142 5.06 19.44 -40.40
CA PHE A 142 3.69 19.92 -40.63
C PHE A 142 3.29 21.14 -39.79
N GLY A 143 4.18 21.67 -38.93
CA GLY A 143 3.91 22.86 -38.10
C GLY A 143 2.82 22.66 -37.06
N ARG A 144 2.60 21.40 -36.57
CA ARG A 144 1.51 21.05 -35.64
C ARG A 144 1.89 21.09 -34.14
N GLN A 145 2.96 21.79 -33.78
CA GLN A 145 3.43 21.87 -32.40
C GLN A 145 2.36 22.42 -31.46
N ALA A 146 1.68 23.52 -31.86
CA ALA A 146 0.64 24.15 -31.03
C ALA A 146 -0.55 23.20 -30.74
N GLU A 147 -0.90 22.33 -31.69
CA GLU A 147 -1.96 21.33 -31.50
C GLU A 147 -1.56 20.25 -30.50
N ILE A 148 -0.30 19.79 -30.58
CA ILE A 148 0.25 18.80 -29.63
C ILE A 148 0.33 19.40 -28.22
N GLU A 149 0.80 20.65 -28.10
CA GLU A 149 0.85 21.38 -26.82
C GLU A 149 -0.55 21.54 -26.22
N ALA A 150 -1.54 21.96 -26.99
CA ALA A 150 -2.92 22.09 -26.52
C ALA A 150 -3.52 20.77 -26.06
N THR A 151 -3.23 19.69 -26.77
CA THR A 151 -3.66 18.34 -26.37
C THR A 151 -2.96 17.88 -25.08
N PHE A 152 -1.67 18.20 -24.94
CA PHE A 152 -0.92 17.90 -23.72
C PHE A 152 -1.50 18.68 -22.53
N ASP A 153 -1.78 19.96 -22.67
CA ASP A 153 -2.33 20.79 -21.62
C ASP A 153 -3.71 20.29 -21.16
N GLU A 154 -4.57 19.87 -22.09
CA GLU A 154 -5.88 19.29 -21.76
C GLU A 154 -5.71 17.99 -20.92
N ARG A 155 -4.80 17.09 -21.33
CA ARG A 155 -4.55 15.84 -20.61
C ARG A 155 -3.88 16.08 -19.26
N ASN A 156 -2.96 17.04 -19.21
CA ASN A 156 -2.27 17.43 -17.98
C ASN A 156 -3.24 18.04 -16.97
N GLU A 157 -4.19 18.88 -17.42
CA GLU A 157 -5.24 19.42 -16.55
C GLU A 157 -6.14 18.29 -15.98
N LYS A 158 -6.51 17.29 -16.79
CA LYS A 158 -7.26 16.11 -16.31
C LYS A 158 -6.47 15.33 -15.26
N LEU A 159 -5.16 15.16 -15.47
CA LEU A 159 -4.27 14.50 -14.51
C LEU A 159 -4.18 15.33 -13.22
N TYR A 160 -4.01 16.65 -13.33
CA TYR A 160 -3.96 17.55 -12.18
C TYR A 160 -5.22 17.44 -11.32
N GLN A 161 -6.41 17.53 -11.94
CA GLN A 161 -7.71 17.47 -11.24
C GLN A 161 -7.92 16.13 -10.52
N SER A 162 -7.58 15.03 -11.18
CA SER A 162 -7.70 13.69 -10.57
C SER A 162 -6.69 13.48 -9.45
N SER A 163 -5.45 13.93 -9.63
CA SER A 163 -4.38 13.85 -8.64
C SER A 163 -4.68 14.70 -7.41
N TRP A 164 -5.11 15.94 -7.60
CA TRP A 164 -5.48 16.84 -6.51
C TRP A 164 -6.58 16.22 -5.63
N ARG A 165 -7.65 15.72 -6.26
CA ARG A 165 -8.77 15.08 -5.52
C ARG A 165 -8.33 13.82 -4.79
N ALA A 166 -7.53 12.97 -5.45
CA ALA A 166 -7.00 11.75 -4.84
C ALA A 166 -6.15 12.08 -3.60
N GLN A 167 -5.21 13.02 -3.73
CA GLN A 167 -4.29 13.42 -2.66
C GLN A 167 -5.01 14.18 -1.53
N PHE A 168 -5.94 15.07 -1.86
CA PHE A 168 -6.70 15.81 -0.85
C PHE A 168 -7.53 14.88 0.03
N ILE A 169 -8.28 13.95 -0.58
CA ILE A 169 -9.12 13.01 0.17
C ILE A 169 -8.27 12.04 0.98
N SER A 170 -7.23 11.44 0.38
CA SER A 170 -6.36 10.51 1.08
C SER A 170 -5.50 11.19 2.15
N GLY A 171 -5.13 12.44 1.93
CA GLY A 171 -4.40 13.25 2.90
C GLY A 171 -5.15 13.49 4.22
N ALA A 172 -6.48 13.37 4.22
CA ALA A 172 -7.29 13.45 5.43
C ALA A 172 -7.10 12.23 6.38
N ILE A 173 -6.49 11.13 5.94
CA ILE A 173 -6.28 9.92 6.77
C ILE A 173 -5.44 10.25 8.00
N MET A 174 -4.26 10.85 7.81
CA MET A 174 -3.35 11.13 8.93
C MET A 174 -3.93 12.10 9.96
N PRO A 175 -4.49 13.26 9.57
CA PRO A 175 -5.17 14.14 10.51
C PRO A 175 -6.32 13.47 11.27
N THR A 176 -7.09 12.59 10.59
CA THR A 176 -8.19 11.85 11.24
C THR A 176 -7.66 10.90 12.30
N ILE A 177 -6.61 10.14 12.01
CA ILE A 177 -5.98 9.23 12.98
C ILE A 177 -5.40 10.02 14.15
N MET A 178 -4.71 11.13 13.88
CA MET A 178 -4.14 11.99 14.93
C MET A 178 -5.25 12.60 15.81
N PHE A 179 -6.35 13.05 15.22
CA PHE A 179 -7.49 13.57 15.95
C PHE A 179 -8.09 12.52 16.89
N LEU A 180 -8.33 11.31 16.39
CA LEU A 180 -8.84 10.19 17.19
C LEU A 180 -7.86 9.79 18.31
N GLY A 181 -6.57 9.79 18.01
CA GLY A 181 -5.50 9.53 19.00
C GLY A 181 -5.46 10.59 20.10
N ASN A 182 -5.55 11.86 19.75
CA ASN A 182 -5.61 12.96 20.72
C ASN A 182 -6.88 12.91 21.56
N LEU A 183 -8.01 12.58 20.96
CA LEU A 183 -9.28 12.42 21.67
C LEU A 183 -9.22 11.26 22.68
N ASN A 184 -8.60 10.15 22.27
CA ASN A 184 -8.30 9.03 23.16
C ASN A 184 -7.40 9.46 24.33
N TYR A 185 -6.31 10.21 24.05
CA TYR A 185 -5.41 10.74 25.07
C TYR A 185 -6.14 11.64 26.09
N VAL A 186 -7.02 12.55 25.62
CA VAL A 186 -7.83 13.41 26.49
C VAL A 186 -8.78 12.58 27.34
N ALA A 187 -9.47 11.60 26.77
CA ALA A 187 -10.36 10.71 27.50
C ALA A 187 -9.63 9.95 28.62
N LEU A 188 -8.45 9.40 28.30
CA LEU A 188 -7.59 8.71 29.26
C LEU A 188 -7.09 9.65 30.39
N SER A 189 -6.68 10.86 30.03
CA SER A 189 -6.23 11.88 31.01
C SER A 189 -7.34 12.29 31.96
N LEU A 190 -8.55 12.52 31.46
CA LEU A 190 -9.70 12.87 32.28
C LEU A 190 -10.08 11.76 33.27
N ILE A 191 -10.02 10.50 32.84
CA ILE A 191 -10.32 9.36 33.71
C ILE A 191 -9.24 9.24 34.80
N HIS A 192 -7.98 9.39 34.43
CA HIS A 192 -6.88 9.32 35.41
C HIS A 192 -6.94 10.44 36.45
N ILE A 193 -7.37 11.65 36.07
CA ILE A 193 -7.54 12.78 36.98
C ILE A 193 -8.79 12.59 37.87
N SER A 194 -9.85 11.95 37.35
CA SER A 194 -11.10 11.76 38.07
C SER A 194 -11.13 10.54 38.98
N GLU A 195 -10.23 9.57 38.82
CA GLU A 195 -10.04 8.50 39.81
C GLU A 195 -9.28 9.05 41.02
N PRO A 196 -9.96 9.19 42.20
CA PRO A 196 -9.23 9.53 43.41
C PRO A 196 -8.23 8.42 43.65
N THR A 197 -6.95 8.80 43.79
CA THR A 197 -5.86 7.92 44.18
C THR A 197 -6.32 7.01 45.30
N ARG A 198 -6.58 5.73 45.00
CA ARG A 198 -6.74 4.73 46.05
C ARG A 198 -5.42 4.65 46.78
N PRO A 199 -5.34 4.94 48.07
CA PRO A 199 -4.11 4.72 48.81
C PRO A 199 -3.83 3.22 48.79
N TYR A 200 -2.58 2.89 48.46
CA TYR A 200 -2.06 1.53 48.56
C TYR A 200 -2.06 1.08 50.00
#